data_574c15b3f926b6f345ec82d3f4c06b8c
#
_entry.id   574c15b3f926b6f345ec82d3f4c06b8c
#
_cell.length_a   1.000
_cell.length_b   1.000
_cell.length_c   1.000
_cell.angle_alpha   90.00
_cell.angle_beta   90.00
_cell.angle_gamma   90.00
#
_symmetry.space_group_name_H-M   'P 1'
#
loop_
_entity.id
_entity.type
_entity.pdbx_description
1 polymer ?
#
loop_
_entity_poly.entity_id
_entity_poly.type
_entity_poly.pdbx_seq_one_letter_code
_entity_poly.pdbx_strand_id
1 'polypeptide(L)'
;MSHNSDSIYSSKRSAVARASEDFMPREPTFQTLHIASVAFNSLLLGEIFVPDWDMFQSTHFTAEFHGAARALGGCAVYVSDKPGVHDFKILKRLVLPDGSILRARHAGRPTRDCLFVDPVMDAKSLLKIWNLNKLTGVIGVFNCQGEGRWPMEQEAEEIALAVPSGPSSLSGHVSPIDVEFLDEIAGEDWNGNCAVYGFNSGSLSMLPKKGILEVSLNTLKYEIYTICPIKVFGQNLHFSPIGLLDMYNSGGAVEAVNCVIDVSSCTIKVNGRGCGRFGAYSSTKPALCRVDMEEEEFTYSDQKWIIDSQT
;
A
#
# COMPACT_ATOMS: atom_id res chain seq x y z
N MET A 1 18.74 -2.22 -18.06
CA MET A 1 19.03 -0.78 -18.18
C MET A 1 20.34 -0.49 -17.49
N SER A 2 21.16 0.36 -18.08
CA SER A 2 22.42 0.77 -17.46
C SER A 2 22.13 1.69 -16.26
N HIS A 3 22.63 1.36 -15.09
CA HIS A 3 22.64 2.24 -13.91
C HIS A 3 23.73 3.30 -14.00
N ASN A 4 24.18 3.60 -15.22
CA ASN A 4 25.18 4.60 -15.43
C ASN A 4 24.58 5.98 -15.09
N SER A 5 25.22 6.70 -14.20
CA SER A 5 24.87 8.07 -13.80
C SER A 5 24.71 8.99 -15.01
N ASP A 6 25.54 8.81 -16.03
CA ASP A 6 25.46 9.61 -17.26
C ASP A 6 24.13 9.41 -18.00
N SER A 7 23.57 8.19 -18.01
CA SER A 7 22.28 7.91 -18.61
C SER A 7 21.13 8.58 -17.86
N ILE A 8 21.22 8.68 -16.54
CA ILE A 8 20.22 9.31 -15.68
C ILE A 8 20.23 10.83 -15.89
N TYR A 9 21.42 11.45 -15.88
CA TYR A 9 21.54 12.90 -15.97
C TYR A 9 21.48 13.45 -17.41
N SER A 10 21.87 12.68 -18.41
CA SER A 10 21.88 13.12 -19.80
C SER A 10 20.60 12.82 -20.57
N SER A 11 19.79 11.87 -20.11
CA SER A 11 18.55 11.51 -20.80
C SER A 11 17.45 12.53 -20.55
N LYS A 12 16.99 13.17 -21.63
CA LYS A 12 15.84 14.08 -21.60
C LYS A 12 14.48 13.35 -21.49
N ARG A 13 14.46 12.00 -21.51
CA ARG A 13 13.24 11.18 -21.62
C ARG A 13 13.24 9.94 -20.75
N SER A 14 14.25 9.71 -19.91
CA SER A 14 14.23 8.58 -18.97
C SER A 14 13.26 8.89 -17.85
N ALA A 15 12.17 8.15 -17.81
CA ALA A 15 11.15 8.28 -16.79
C ALA A 15 11.23 7.16 -15.74
N VAL A 16 11.91 6.04 -16.05
CA VAL A 16 11.94 4.82 -15.20
C VAL A 16 13.36 4.26 -15.15
N ALA A 17 13.84 3.91 -13.96
CA ALA A 17 15.10 3.20 -13.78
C ALA A 17 15.03 2.24 -12.60
N ARG A 18 15.80 1.15 -12.67
CA ARG A 18 15.94 0.17 -11.58
C ARG A 18 16.54 0.86 -10.35
N ALA A 19 15.98 0.55 -9.20
CA ALA A 19 16.36 1.15 -7.91
C ALA A 19 17.04 0.17 -6.96
N SER A 20 17.29 -1.07 -7.40
CA SER A 20 17.99 -2.10 -6.64
C SER A 20 18.66 -3.13 -7.57
N GLU A 21 19.32 -4.12 -6.99
CA GLU A 21 19.72 -5.34 -7.66
C GLU A 21 18.51 -6.09 -8.23
N ASP A 22 18.78 -7.12 -9.04
CA ASP A 22 17.74 -7.97 -9.61
C ASP A 22 16.96 -8.73 -8.53
N PHE A 23 15.67 -8.95 -8.77
CA PHE A 23 14.89 -9.89 -7.98
C PHE A 23 15.44 -11.31 -8.17
N MET A 24 15.91 -11.93 -7.09
CA MET A 24 16.52 -13.26 -7.09
C MET A 24 15.64 -14.26 -6.33
N PRO A 25 14.74 -15.00 -7.01
CA PRO A 25 13.76 -15.85 -6.34
C PRO A 25 14.37 -17.01 -5.54
N ARG A 26 15.61 -17.41 -5.84
CA ARG A 26 16.28 -18.53 -5.17
C ARG A 26 17.11 -18.12 -3.96
N GLU A 27 17.29 -16.82 -3.75
CA GLU A 27 18.14 -16.30 -2.68
C GLU A 27 17.25 -15.76 -1.54
N PRO A 28 17.22 -16.42 -0.38
CA PRO A 28 16.35 -16.01 0.74
C PRO A 28 16.58 -14.57 1.18
N THR A 29 17.81 -14.12 1.28
CA THR A 29 18.17 -12.75 1.69
C THR A 29 17.53 -11.69 0.79
N PHE A 30 17.42 -11.95 -0.51
CA PHE A 30 16.84 -10.98 -1.46
C PHE A 30 15.34 -10.85 -1.35
N GLN A 31 14.65 -11.74 -0.65
CA GLN A 31 13.20 -11.63 -0.47
C GLN A 31 12.82 -10.44 0.40
N THR A 32 13.68 -10.03 1.33
CA THR A 32 13.46 -8.89 2.21
C THR A 32 14.33 -7.70 1.86
N LEU A 33 15.62 -7.93 1.60
CA LEU A 33 16.59 -6.90 1.26
C LEU A 33 16.18 -6.11 0.01
N HIS A 34 15.66 -6.80 -1.01
CA HIS A 34 15.21 -6.18 -2.26
C HIS A 34 14.16 -5.09 -2.01
N ILE A 35 13.13 -5.38 -1.21
CA ILE A 35 12.07 -4.41 -0.88
C ILE A 35 12.63 -3.23 -0.09
N ALA A 36 13.46 -3.50 0.92
CA ALA A 36 14.09 -2.47 1.72
C ALA A 36 14.99 -1.58 0.85
N SER A 37 15.86 -2.16 0.02
CA SER A 37 16.77 -1.42 -0.87
C SER A 37 16.00 -0.49 -1.81
N VAL A 38 14.95 -0.98 -2.48
CA VAL A 38 14.15 -0.13 -3.38
C VAL A 38 13.49 1.00 -2.63
N ALA A 39 12.90 0.73 -1.45
CA ALA A 39 12.22 1.76 -0.66
C ALA A 39 13.19 2.87 -0.23
N PHE A 40 14.37 2.51 0.28
CA PHE A 40 15.37 3.51 0.70
C PHE A 40 15.99 4.26 -0.49
N ASN A 41 16.30 3.57 -1.58
CA ASN A 41 16.81 4.22 -2.79
C ASN A 41 15.79 5.17 -3.42
N SER A 42 14.50 4.91 -3.23
CA SER A 42 13.42 5.78 -3.70
C SER A 42 13.39 7.16 -3.03
N LEU A 43 14.07 7.33 -1.88
CA LEU A 43 14.22 8.65 -1.23
C LEU A 43 14.94 9.65 -2.14
N LEU A 44 15.99 9.22 -2.82
CA LEU A 44 16.74 10.08 -3.74
C LEU A 44 16.27 9.87 -5.19
N LEU A 45 16.21 8.62 -5.63
CA LEU A 45 15.93 8.32 -7.03
C LEU A 45 14.50 8.69 -7.42
N GLY A 46 13.55 8.61 -6.50
CA GLY A 46 12.15 8.98 -6.71
C GLY A 46 11.92 10.47 -6.99
N GLU A 47 12.90 11.33 -6.70
CA GLU A 47 12.87 12.76 -7.05
C GLU A 47 13.34 13.02 -8.49
N ILE A 48 13.96 12.03 -9.15
CA ILE A 48 14.57 12.17 -10.48
C ILE A 48 13.77 11.39 -11.53
N PHE A 49 13.34 10.18 -11.18
CA PHE A 49 12.60 9.28 -12.08
C PHE A 49 11.66 8.36 -11.27
N VAL A 50 10.86 7.56 -11.95
CA VAL A 50 10.05 6.52 -11.32
C VAL A 50 10.96 5.32 -11.00
N PRO A 51 11.17 4.96 -9.73
CA PRO A 51 11.94 3.78 -9.35
C PRO A 51 11.22 2.51 -9.83
N ASP A 52 11.93 1.69 -10.56
CA ASP A 52 11.47 0.36 -10.97
C ASP A 52 11.77 -0.65 -9.85
N TRP A 53 10.71 -1.28 -9.34
CA TRP A 53 10.76 -2.26 -8.27
C TRP A 53 11.09 -3.68 -8.76
N ASP A 54 11.46 -3.83 -10.02
CA ASP A 54 11.71 -5.10 -10.69
C ASP A 54 10.52 -6.06 -10.73
N MET A 55 10.67 -7.13 -11.48
CA MET A 55 9.70 -8.23 -11.56
C MET A 55 9.57 -8.97 -10.22
N PHE A 56 8.52 -9.76 -10.10
CA PHE A 56 8.38 -10.82 -9.09
C PHE A 56 7.71 -12.04 -9.73
N GLN A 57 7.61 -13.14 -8.99
CA GLN A 57 6.91 -14.34 -9.45
C GLN A 57 5.64 -14.54 -8.64
N SER A 58 4.46 -14.56 -9.31
CA SER A 58 3.17 -14.65 -8.63
C SER A 58 2.95 -16.00 -7.92
N THR A 59 3.68 -17.03 -8.34
CA THR A 59 3.61 -18.37 -7.75
C THR A 59 4.67 -18.63 -6.68
N HIS A 60 5.53 -17.64 -6.38
CA HIS A 60 6.54 -17.75 -5.35
C HIS A 60 5.92 -17.65 -3.95
N PHE A 61 6.54 -18.28 -2.94
CA PHE A 61 6.02 -18.27 -1.57
C PHE A 61 5.98 -16.85 -0.94
N THR A 62 6.78 -15.90 -1.44
CA THR A 62 6.78 -14.49 -1.04
C THR A 62 5.98 -13.59 -1.99
N ALA A 63 5.20 -14.15 -2.91
CA ALA A 63 4.54 -13.38 -3.96
C ALA A 63 3.60 -12.29 -3.42
N GLU A 64 2.84 -12.58 -2.37
CA GLU A 64 1.98 -11.58 -1.72
C GLU A 64 2.79 -10.42 -1.12
N PHE A 65 3.92 -10.73 -0.47
CA PHE A 65 4.83 -9.76 0.13
C PHE A 65 5.41 -8.81 -0.94
N HIS A 66 5.89 -9.37 -2.05
CA HIS A 66 6.42 -8.61 -3.18
C HIS A 66 5.35 -7.85 -3.95
N GLY A 67 4.19 -8.45 -4.17
CA GLY A 67 3.04 -7.81 -4.83
C GLY A 67 2.53 -6.61 -4.03
N ALA A 68 2.40 -6.78 -2.71
CA ALA A 68 2.00 -5.71 -1.79
C ALA A 68 2.95 -4.51 -1.86
N ALA A 69 4.26 -4.74 -1.83
CA ALA A 69 5.26 -3.67 -1.91
C ALA A 69 5.18 -2.91 -3.24
N ARG A 70 5.03 -3.61 -4.36
CA ARG A 70 4.92 -2.99 -5.69
C ARG A 70 3.63 -2.20 -5.88
N ALA A 71 2.53 -2.61 -5.25
CA ALA A 71 1.28 -1.84 -5.24
C ALA A 71 1.46 -0.44 -4.65
N LEU A 72 2.40 -0.30 -3.70
CA LEU A 72 2.72 0.97 -3.04
C LEU A 72 3.84 1.74 -3.73
N GLY A 73 4.56 1.10 -4.64
CA GLY A 73 5.76 1.64 -5.27
C GLY A 73 5.54 2.84 -6.17
N GLY A 74 4.30 3.10 -6.63
CA GLY A 74 4.01 4.14 -7.61
C GLY A 74 4.65 3.88 -8.98
N CYS A 75 4.97 2.63 -9.29
CA CYS A 75 5.70 2.17 -10.47
C CYS A 75 4.87 1.25 -11.36
N ALA A 76 5.42 0.82 -12.47
CA ALA A 76 4.90 -0.30 -13.24
C ALA A 76 5.01 -1.61 -12.43
N VAL A 77 4.07 -2.54 -12.66
CA VAL A 77 4.07 -3.86 -12.03
C VAL A 77 4.12 -4.93 -13.11
N TYR A 78 5.07 -5.83 -12.99
CA TYR A 78 5.24 -6.94 -13.94
C TYR A 78 5.81 -8.19 -13.25
N VAL A 79 5.59 -9.34 -13.88
CA VAL A 79 5.98 -10.65 -13.34
C VAL A 79 6.91 -11.40 -14.28
N SER A 80 7.74 -12.28 -13.73
CA SER A 80 8.57 -13.23 -14.46
C SER A 80 8.05 -14.66 -14.37
N ASP A 81 6.76 -14.82 -14.29
CA ASP A 81 6.12 -16.13 -14.25
C ASP A 81 6.39 -16.93 -15.54
N LYS A 82 6.45 -18.24 -15.42
CA LYS A 82 6.41 -19.11 -16.60
C LYS A 82 5.07 -18.89 -17.33
N PRO A 83 5.08 -18.71 -18.66
CA PRO A 83 3.85 -18.55 -19.43
C PRO A 83 2.79 -19.62 -19.11
N GLY A 84 1.58 -19.19 -18.81
CA GLY A 84 0.47 -20.07 -18.43
C GLY A 84 0.49 -20.55 -16.97
N VAL A 85 1.48 -20.15 -16.17
CA VAL A 85 1.59 -20.53 -14.75
C VAL A 85 1.58 -19.26 -13.90
N HIS A 86 0.36 -18.79 -13.58
CA HIS A 86 0.15 -17.54 -12.86
C HIS A 86 -0.78 -17.75 -11.66
N ASP A 87 -0.49 -17.06 -10.55
CA ASP A 87 -1.46 -16.94 -9.45
C ASP A 87 -2.35 -15.71 -9.64
N PHE A 88 -3.49 -15.92 -10.27
CA PHE A 88 -4.47 -14.85 -10.49
C PHE A 88 -5.12 -14.32 -9.22
N LYS A 89 -5.05 -15.02 -8.10
CA LYS A 89 -5.50 -14.49 -6.82
C LYS A 89 -4.68 -13.26 -6.40
N ILE A 90 -3.36 -13.34 -6.60
CA ILE A 90 -2.44 -12.24 -6.28
C ILE A 90 -2.52 -11.16 -7.36
N LEU A 91 -2.48 -11.55 -8.63
CA LEU A 91 -2.45 -10.59 -9.74
C LEU A 91 -3.70 -9.72 -9.78
N LYS A 92 -4.88 -10.25 -9.49
CA LYS A 92 -6.15 -9.49 -9.41
C LYS A 92 -6.20 -8.48 -8.27
N ARG A 93 -5.27 -8.53 -7.31
CA ARG A 93 -5.11 -7.48 -6.27
C ARG A 93 -4.28 -6.30 -6.74
N LEU A 94 -3.64 -6.42 -7.90
CA LEU A 94 -2.74 -5.42 -8.51
C LEU A 94 -3.34 -4.76 -9.75
N VAL A 95 -4.14 -5.50 -10.52
CA VAL A 95 -4.66 -5.08 -11.82
C VAL A 95 -6.19 -5.12 -11.84
N LEU A 96 -6.78 -4.06 -12.39
CA LEU A 96 -8.22 -3.98 -12.64
C LEU A 96 -8.63 -4.82 -13.86
N PRO A 97 -9.93 -5.14 -14.04
CA PRO A 97 -10.40 -5.92 -15.19
C PRO A 97 -10.07 -5.31 -16.56
N ASP A 98 -9.92 -4.00 -16.65
CA ASP A 98 -9.52 -3.28 -17.87
C ASP A 98 -8.01 -3.33 -18.15
N GLY A 99 -7.22 -4.02 -17.31
CA GLY A 99 -5.77 -4.12 -17.41
C GLY A 99 -5.00 -2.95 -16.81
N SER A 100 -5.68 -1.95 -16.28
CA SER A 100 -5.01 -0.82 -15.59
C SER A 100 -4.66 -1.17 -14.16
N ILE A 101 -3.74 -0.41 -13.56
CA ILE A 101 -3.36 -0.52 -12.15
C ILE A 101 -3.84 0.69 -11.35
N LEU A 102 -4.05 0.49 -10.06
CA LEU A 102 -4.32 1.55 -9.09
C LEU A 102 -2.98 2.14 -8.62
N ARG A 103 -2.37 2.95 -9.48
CA ARG A 103 -1.03 3.49 -9.28
C ARG A 103 -1.05 4.57 -8.21
N ALA A 104 -0.23 4.40 -7.18
CA ALA A 104 0.01 5.44 -6.18
C ALA A 104 0.78 6.64 -6.78
N ARG A 105 0.67 7.80 -6.15
CA ARG A 105 1.05 9.10 -6.72
C ARG A 105 2.55 9.34 -6.78
N HIS A 106 3.27 8.92 -5.73
CA HIS A 106 4.70 9.14 -5.56
C HIS A 106 5.49 7.84 -5.70
N ALA A 107 6.82 7.95 -5.70
CA ALA A 107 7.68 6.80 -5.42
C ALA A 107 7.45 6.34 -3.97
N GLY A 108 7.12 5.05 -3.77
CA GLY A 108 6.98 4.48 -2.43
C GLY A 108 8.29 4.56 -1.67
N ARG A 109 8.27 5.15 -0.48
CA ARG A 109 9.48 5.42 0.32
C ARG A 109 9.24 5.16 1.80
N PRO A 110 10.30 4.95 2.61
CA PRO A 110 10.15 4.71 4.03
C PRO A 110 9.47 5.88 4.74
N THR A 111 8.69 5.58 5.79
CA THR A 111 8.20 6.59 6.72
C THR A 111 9.35 7.23 7.51
N ARG A 112 9.15 8.42 8.06
CA ARG A 112 10.23 9.17 8.74
C ARG A 112 10.87 8.43 9.89
N ASP A 113 10.13 7.66 10.65
CA ASP A 113 10.64 6.85 11.75
C ASP A 113 11.46 5.63 11.31
N CYS A 114 11.35 5.24 10.03
CA CYS A 114 12.17 4.19 9.43
C CYS A 114 13.50 4.68 8.85
N LEU A 115 13.73 6.00 8.73
CA LEU A 115 14.88 6.53 7.99
C LEU A 115 16.25 6.17 8.62
N PHE A 116 16.31 5.92 9.92
CA PHE A 116 17.55 5.68 10.66
C PHE A 116 17.55 4.34 11.41
N VAL A 117 16.77 3.37 10.92
CA VAL A 117 16.76 2.00 11.43
C VAL A 117 17.13 1.03 10.33
N ASP A 118 17.58 -0.17 10.69
CA ASP A 118 17.84 -1.25 9.75
C ASP A 118 16.71 -2.29 9.82
N PRO A 119 15.67 -2.15 8.99
CA PRO A 119 14.50 -3.03 9.06
C PRO A 119 14.79 -4.46 8.58
N VAL A 120 16.02 -4.76 8.16
CA VAL A 120 16.46 -6.09 7.70
C VAL A 120 17.28 -6.82 8.76
N MET A 121 18.14 -6.11 9.52
CA MET A 121 19.15 -6.73 10.36
C MET A 121 19.09 -6.35 11.85
N ASP A 122 18.31 -5.34 12.25
CA ASP A 122 18.30 -4.85 13.65
C ASP A 122 17.46 -5.70 14.63
N ALA A 123 16.75 -6.71 14.13
CA ALA A 123 15.89 -7.65 14.87
C ALA A 123 14.76 -6.99 15.68
N LYS A 124 14.36 -5.75 15.35
CA LYS A 124 13.34 -5.00 16.10
C LYS A 124 12.46 -4.08 15.27
N SER A 125 12.90 -3.65 14.09
CA SER A 125 12.19 -2.65 13.30
C SER A 125 11.39 -3.28 12.16
N LEU A 126 10.15 -2.83 11.97
CA LEU A 126 9.35 -3.10 10.79
C LEU A 126 9.66 -2.03 9.73
N LEU A 127 9.73 -2.44 8.45
CA LEU A 127 9.77 -1.49 7.35
C LEU A 127 8.37 -0.95 7.12
N LYS A 128 8.23 0.38 7.12
CA LYS A 128 6.99 1.06 6.74
C LYS A 128 7.23 1.88 5.47
N ILE A 129 6.38 1.65 4.45
CA ILE A 129 6.42 2.35 3.16
C ILE A 129 5.13 3.13 3.03
N TRP A 130 5.22 4.44 2.80
CA TRP A 130 4.06 5.29 2.58
C TRP A 130 3.94 5.75 1.14
N ASN A 131 2.72 6.05 0.74
CA ASN A 131 2.41 6.73 -0.52
C ASN A 131 1.06 7.46 -0.42
N LEU A 132 0.72 8.19 -1.47
CA LEU A 132 -0.55 8.90 -1.61
C LEU A 132 -1.34 8.41 -2.82
N ASN A 133 -2.64 8.43 -2.68
CA ASN A 133 -3.62 8.43 -3.75
C ASN A 133 -4.25 9.83 -3.89
N LYS A 134 -5.27 9.94 -4.70
CA LYS A 134 -5.96 11.21 -4.93
C LYS A 134 -6.67 11.77 -3.69
N LEU A 135 -7.27 10.87 -2.89
CA LEU A 135 -8.06 11.24 -1.70
C LEU A 135 -7.67 10.45 -0.44
N THR A 136 -6.73 9.53 -0.52
CA THR A 136 -6.30 8.68 0.60
C THR A 136 -4.79 8.58 0.66
N GLY A 137 -4.26 8.36 1.87
CA GLY A 137 -2.91 7.84 2.05
C GLY A 137 -2.90 6.31 2.05
N VAL A 138 -1.73 5.74 1.93
CA VAL A 138 -1.50 4.31 2.07
C VAL A 138 -0.17 4.05 2.77
N ILE A 139 -0.15 3.08 3.70
CA ILE A 139 1.05 2.61 4.40
C ILE A 139 1.11 1.10 4.29
N GLY A 140 2.19 0.58 3.74
CA GLY A 140 2.53 -0.84 3.86
C GLY A 140 3.52 -1.05 4.99
N VAL A 141 3.24 -2.03 5.82
CA VAL A 141 4.11 -2.47 6.91
C VAL A 141 4.61 -3.87 6.59
N PHE A 142 5.92 -4.06 6.65
CA PHE A 142 6.58 -5.29 6.23
C PHE A 142 7.56 -5.75 7.31
N ASN A 143 7.50 -7.03 7.69
CA ASN A 143 8.56 -7.61 8.51
C ASN A 143 9.63 -8.20 7.59
N CYS A 144 10.72 -7.42 7.41
CA CYS A 144 11.86 -7.77 6.58
C CYS A 144 13.00 -8.42 7.34
N GLN A 145 12.81 -8.78 8.61
CA GLN A 145 13.87 -9.29 9.47
C GLN A 145 14.16 -10.78 9.22
N GLY A 146 15.43 -11.16 9.38
CA GLY A 146 15.83 -12.55 9.61
C GLY A 146 15.86 -13.49 8.40
N GLU A 147 15.74 -12.98 7.17
CA GLU A 147 15.79 -13.81 5.97
C GLU A 147 17.19 -13.87 5.36
N GLY A 148 17.91 -14.92 5.72
CA GLY A 148 19.15 -15.32 5.07
C GLY A 148 20.37 -14.43 5.36
N ARG A 149 21.43 -14.66 4.60
CA ARG A 149 22.69 -13.92 4.64
C ARG A 149 23.09 -13.51 3.22
N TRP A 150 23.89 -12.46 3.12
CA TRP A 150 24.44 -12.07 1.83
C TRP A 150 25.31 -13.19 1.25
N PRO A 151 25.13 -13.59 -0.02
CA PRO A 151 25.83 -14.74 -0.62
C PRO A 151 27.37 -14.65 -0.57
N MET A 152 27.93 -13.46 -0.58
CA MET A 152 29.38 -13.25 -0.55
C MET A 152 30.04 -13.57 0.81
N GLU A 153 29.24 -13.71 1.87
CA GLU A 153 29.73 -14.10 3.18
C GLU A 153 29.76 -15.64 3.37
N GLN A 154 29.30 -16.39 2.39
CA GLN A 154 29.16 -17.86 2.46
C GLN A 154 30.45 -18.62 2.21
N GLU A 155 31.58 -17.96 1.93
CA GLU A 155 32.87 -18.65 1.75
C GLU A 155 33.49 -19.25 3.03
N ALA A 156 32.87 -18.96 4.19
CA ALA A 156 33.25 -19.61 5.44
C ALA A 156 32.25 -20.73 5.77
N GLU A 157 32.56 -21.96 5.37
CA GLU A 157 31.74 -23.17 5.60
C GLU A 157 31.32 -23.40 7.07
N GLU A 158 31.97 -22.78 8.04
CA GLU A 158 31.66 -22.92 9.47
C GLU A 158 30.55 -21.99 9.98
N ILE A 159 30.08 -21.01 9.19
CA ILE A 159 29.09 -20.02 9.62
C ILE A 159 27.66 -20.39 9.15
N ALA A 160 27.51 -21.43 8.35
CA ALA A 160 26.22 -21.83 7.75
C ALA A 160 25.16 -22.37 8.75
N LEU A 161 25.45 -22.47 10.02
CA LEU A 161 24.57 -23.06 11.04
C LEU A 161 23.89 -22.05 11.99
N ALA A 162 24.21 -20.77 11.92
CA ALA A 162 23.49 -19.78 12.70
C ALA A 162 22.46 -19.07 11.78
N VAL A 163 21.30 -19.67 11.65
CA VAL A 163 20.09 -18.91 11.27
C VAL A 163 19.98 -17.76 12.25
N PRO A 164 19.92 -16.50 11.81
CA PRO A 164 19.66 -15.40 12.75
C PRO A 164 18.35 -15.74 13.48
N SER A 165 18.44 -16.07 14.76
CA SER A 165 17.27 -16.26 15.62
C SER A 165 16.73 -14.88 15.99
N GLY A 166 16.31 -14.14 14.98
CA GLY A 166 15.48 -12.95 15.20
C GLY A 166 14.12 -13.37 15.75
N PRO A 167 13.42 -12.50 16.45
CA PRO A 167 12.08 -12.81 16.93
C PRO A 167 11.19 -13.16 15.72
N SER A 168 10.47 -14.28 15.82
CA SER A 168 9.55 -14.72 14.75
C SER A 168 8.42 -13.74 14.47
N SER A 169 8.18 -12.81 15.39
CA SER A 169 7.17 -11.74 15.27
C SER A 169 7.72 -10.44 15.82
N LEU A 170 7.47 -9.36 15.10
CA LEU A 170 7.79 -8.00 15.52
C LEU A 170 6.52 -7.18 15.66
N SER A 171 6.49 -6.33 16.67
CA SER A 171 5.44 -5.36 16.89
C SER A 171 5.94 -3.95 16.57
N GLY A 172 5.06 -3.16 16.01
CA GLY A 172 5.27 -1.75 15.69
C GLY A 172 3.95 -1.00 15.69
N HIS A 173 3.94 0.18 15.11
CA HIS A 173 2.73 0.98 15.02
C HIS A 173 2.67 1.73 13.69
N VAL A 174 1.44 2.09 13.30
CA VAL A 174 1.17 3.02 12.21
C VAL A 174 0.36 4.20 12.73
N SER A 175 0.55 5.35 12.11
CA SER A 175 -0.18 6.57 12.43
C SER A 175 -0.53 7.32 11.13
N PRO A 176 -1.66 8.02 11.06
CA PRO A 176 -1.96 8.87 9.91
C PRO A 176 -0.87 9.88 9.57
N ILE A 177 -0.12 10.35 10.58
CA ILE A 177 1.00 11.30 10.38
C ILE A 177 2.20 10.68 9.64
N ASP A 178 2.28 9.35 9.55
CA ASP A 178 3.32 8.64 8.81
C ASP A 178 3.17 8.84 7.28
N VAL A 179 2.01 9.29 6.81
CA VAL A 179 1.76 9.64 5.40
C VAL A 179 2.08 11.13 5.21
N GLU A 180 3.15 11.43 4.49
CA GLU A 180 3.48 12.82 4.15
C GLU A 180 2.46 13.40 3.18
N PHE A 181 2.25 14.71 3.25
CA PHE A 181 1.29 15.46 2.42
C PHE A 181 -0.18 15.03 2.55
N LEU A 182 -0.53 14.28 3.60
CA LEU A 182 -1.92 13.87 3.85
C LEU A 182 -2.86 15.09 4.01
N ASP A 183 -2.36 16.16 4.61
CA ASP A 183 -3.11 17.41 4.78
C ASP A 183 -3.53 18.04 3.44
N GLU A 184 -2.67 17.95 2.41
CA GLU A 184 -2.94 18.52 1.09
C GLU A 184 -4.13 17.85 0.40
N ILE A 185 -4.29 16.54 0.57
CA ILE A 185 -5.40 15.78 -0.02
C ILE A 185 -6.66 15.80 0.85
N ALA A 186 -6.50 16.02 2.15
CA ALA A 186 -7.61 16.09 3.09
C ALA A 186 -8.44 17.38 2.94
N GLY A 187 -7.77 18.49 2.59
CA GLY A 187 -8.35 19.81 2.44
C GLY A 187 -8.32 20.66 3.71
N GLU A 188 -8.55 21.97 3.57
CA GLU A 188 -8.39 22.96 4.64
C GLU A 188 -9.34 22.73 5.83
N ASP A 189 -10.56 22.22 5.57
CA ASP A 189 -11.58 21.98 6.61
C ASP A 189 -11.39 20.64 7.35
N TRP A 190 -10.32 19.90 7.07
CA TRP A 190 -10.11 18.62 7.71
C TRP A 190 -9.73 18.77 9.19
N ASN A 191 -10.45 18.08 10.07
CA ASN A 191 -10.26 18.13 11.52
C ASN A 191 -9.13 17.23 12.07
N GLY A 192 -8.38 16.55 11.20
CA GLY A 192 -7.28 15.67 11.58
C GLY A 192 -7.70 14.21 11.84
N ASN A 193 -8.98 13.85 11.74
CA ASN A 193 -9.42 12.48 11.94
C ASN A 193 -9.34 11.66 10.64
N CYS A 194 -8.93 10.40 10.79
CA CYS A 194 -8.86 9.42 9.70
C CYS A 194 -9.62 8.15 10.05
N ALA A 195 -10.23 7.54 9.05
CA ALA A 195 -10.57 6.13 9.05
C ALA A 195 -9.36 5.36 8.51
N VAL A 196 -8.92 4.34 9.23
CA VAL A 196 -7.76 3.50 8.90
C VAL A 196 -8.24 2.09 8.65
N TYR A 197 -8.12 1.64 7.41
CA TYR A 197 -8.57 0.31 7.00
C TYR A 197 -7.37 -0.61 6.77
N GLY A 198 -7.34 -1.76 7.43
CA GLY A 198 -6.34 -2.80 7.24
C GLY A 198 -6.78 -3.81 6.19
N PHE A 199 -5.95 -4.02 5.17
CA PHE A 199 -6.24 -4.90 4.03
C PHE A 199 -6.38 -6.36 4.44
N ASN A 200 -5.38 -6.92 5.16
CA ASN A 200 -5.40 -8.32 5.59
C ASN A 200 -6.35 -8.55 6.77
N SER A 201 -6.36 -7.62 7.72
CA SER A 201 -7.21 -7.73 8.91
C SER A 201 -8.68 -7.44 8.63
N GLY A 202 -9.00 -6.71 7.56
CA GLY A 202 -10.34 -6.22 7.28
C GLY A 202 -10.88 -5.25 8.34
N SER A 203 -10.05 -4.83 9.30
CA SER A 203 -10.42 -3.95 10.40
C SER A 203 -10.55 -2.49 9.94
N LEU A 204 -11.45 -1.77 10.58
CA LEU A 204 -11.59 -0.33 10.42
C LEU A 204 -11.45 0.34 11.77
N SER A 205 -10.52 1.27 11.89
CA SER A 205 -10.26 2.04 13.10
C SER A 205 -10.34 3.53 12.82
N MET A 206 -10.83 4.31 13.77
CA MET A 206 -10.79 5.77 13.68
C MET A 206 -9.63 6.30 14.52
N LEU A 207 -8.78 7.10 13.91
CA LEU A 207 -7.60 7.67 14.56
C LEU A 207 -7.54 9.19 14.29
N PRO A 208 -7.19 9.99 15.30
CA PRO A 208 -6.73 11.34 15.04
C PRO A 208 -5.38 11.30 14.32
N LYS A 209 -4.96 12.39 13.71
CA LYS A 209 -3.72 12.52 12.91
C LYS A 209 -2.47 11.93 13.58
N LYS A 210 -2.36 12.04 14.90
CA LYS A 210 -1.26 11.50 15.71
C LYS A 210 -1.66 10.23 16.49
N GLY A 211 -2.83 9.68 16.22
CA GLY A 211 -3.28 8.42 16.82
C GLY A 211 -2.41 7.26 16.35
N ILE A 212 -2.31 6.24 17.16
CA ILE A 212 -1.45 5.07 16.94
C ILE A 212 -2.32 3.83 16.82
N LEU A 213 -2.02 2.99 15.84
CA LEU A 213 -2.57 1.64 15.70
C LEU A 213 -1.43 0.63 15.78
N GLU A 214 -1.51 -0.28 16.73
CA GLU A 214 -0.54 -1.36 16.89
C GLU A 214 -0.64 -2.36 15.75
N VAL A 215 0.52 -2.86 15.29
CA VAL A 215 0.64 -3.92 14.29
C VAL A 215 1.71 -4.91 14.73
N SER A 216 1.41 -6.21 14.56
CA SER A 216 2.37 -7.29 14.84
C SER A 216 2.43 -8.24 13.64
N LEU A 217 3.62 -8.51 13.15
CA LEU A 217 3.86 -9.27 11.93
C LEU A 217 4.97 -10.31 12.14
N ASN A 218 4.71 -11.53 11.70
CA ASN A 218 5.75 -12.54 11.56
C ASN A 218 6.67 -12.18 10.36
N THR A 219 7.86 -12.76 10.32
CA THR A 219 8.79 -12.60 9.21
C THR A 219 8.11 -12.92 7.87
N LEU A 220 8.40 -12.12 6.82
CA LEU A 220 7.79 -12.19 5.49
C LEU A 220 6.26 -11.96 5.48
N LYS A 221 5.70 -11.40 6.55
CA LYS A 221 4.31 -10.94 6.57
C LYS A 221 4.25 -9.43 6.44
N TYR A 222 3.09 -8.99 5.96
CA TYR A 222 2.80 -7.58 5.70
C TYR A 222 1.36 -7.25 6.09
N GLU A 223 1.12 -5.97 6.30
CA GLU A 223 -0.21 -5.37 6.34
C GLU A 223 -0.21 -4.08 5.52
N ILE A 224 -1.31 -3.78 4.86
CA ILE A 224 -1.51 -2.51 4.17
C ILE A 224 -2.64 -1.75 4.82
N TYR A 225 -2.37 -0.51 5.18
CA TYR A 225 -3.36 0.39 5.75
C TYR A 225 -3.72 1.48 4.75
N THR A 226 -4.99 1.58 4.38
CA THR A 226 -5.53 2.75 3.67
C THR A 226 -5.90 3.80 4.70
N ILE A 227 -5.29 4.98 4.59
CA ILE A 227 -5.47 6.11 5.50
C ILE A 227 -6.43 7.10 4.84
N CYS A 228 -7.64 7.17 5.35
CA CYS A 228 -8.75 7.90 4.72
C CYS A 228 -9.12 9.12 5.56
N PRO A 229 -8.76 10.35 5.17
CA PRO A 229 -9.20 11.56 5.86
C PRO A 229 -10.73 11.64 5.94
N ILE A 230 -11.26 11.78 7.14
CA ILE A 230 -12.71 11.87 7.35
C ILE A 230 -13.18 13.29 7.06
N LYS A 231 -14.15 13.41 6.15
CA LYS A 231 -14.83 14.67 5.83
C LYS A 231 -16.18 14.76 6.55
N VAL A 232 -16.56 15.99 6.92
CA VAL A 232 -17.84 16.28 7.53
C VAL A 232 -18.75 16.90 6.48
N PHE A 233 -19.93 16.35 6.30
CA PHE A 233 -20.94 16.83 5.34
C PHE A 233 -22.22 17.19 6.06
N GLY A 234 -22.90 18.25 5.58
CA GLY A 234 -24.20 18.67 6.07
C GLY A 234 -24.27 18.84 7.60
N GLN A 235 -25.30 18.25 8.19
CA GLN A 235 -25.55 18.31 9.64
C GLN A 235 -24.74 17.20 10.40
N ASN A 236 -23.40 17.25 10.28
CA ASN A 236 -22.51 16.37 11.02
C ASN A 236 -22.44 14.90 10.53
N LEU A 237 -22.60 14.65 9.23
CA LEU A 237 -22.33 13.35 8.63
C LEU A 237 -20.83 13.21 8.38
N HIS A 238 -20.18 12.31 9.07
CA HIS A 238 -18.78 11.98 8.89
C HIS A 238 -18.64 10.83 7.87
N PHE A 239 -17.90 11.06 6.80
CA PHE A 239 -17.74 10.07 5.73
C PHE A 239 -16.32 10.09 5.16
N SER A 240 -15.84 8.92 4.78
CA SER A 240 -14.61 8.75 4.02
C SER A 240 -14.64 7.49 3.17
N PRO A 241 -14.35 7.55 1.86
CA PRO A 241 -14.23 6.35 1.04
C PRO A 241 -12.93 5.61 1.33
N ILE A 242 -12.99 4.28 1.40
CA ILE A 242 -11.82 3.41 1.49
C ILE A 242 -11.36 3.02 0.08
N GLY A 243 -12.31 2.62 -0.77
CA GLY A 243 -12.06 2.17 -2.14
C GLY A 243 -12.33 0.68 -2.32
N LEU A 244 -11.66 0.05 -3.30
CA LEU A 244 -11.82 -1.36 -3.62
C LEU A 244 -11.09 -2.24 -2.60
N LEU A 245 -11.83 -2.91 -1.73
CA LEU A 245 -11.31 -3.64 -0.57
C LEU A 245 -10.41 -4.83 -0.92
N ASP A 246 -10.58 -5.40 -2.11
CA ASP A 246 -9.82 -6.55 -2.58
C ASP A 246 -8.51 -6.15 -3.31
N MET A 247 -8.27 -4.85 -3.51
CA MET A 247 -7.05 -4.33 -4.11
C MET A 247 -6.04 -3.92 -3.03
N TYR A 248 -4.75 -4.22 -3.24
CA TYR A 248 -3.70 -3.79 -2.30
C TYR A 248 -3.69 -2.27 -2.09
N ASN A 249 -3.85 -1.50 -3.16
CA ASN A 249 -4.00 -0.05 -3.08
C ASN A 249 -5.48 0.34 -3.20
N SER A 250 -6.30 -0.07 -2.23
CA SER A 250 -7.75 0.15 -2.22
C SER A 250 -8.15 1.58 -2.57
N GLY A 251 -7.51 2.55 -1.94
CA GLY A 251 -7.81 3.97 -2.08
C GLY A 251 -7.45 4.56 -3.44
N GLY A 252 -6.61 3.88 -4.22
CA GLY A 252 -6.30 4.25 -5.60
C GLY A 252 -7.50 4.17 -6.55
N ALA A 253 -8.57 3.48 -6.14
CA ALA A 253 -9.81 3.40 -6.91
C ALA A 253 -10.68 4.66 -6.80
N VAL A 254 -10.46 5.52 -5.79
CA VAL A 254 -11.31 6.68 -5.52
C VAL A 254 -10.82 7.91 -6.28
N GLU A 255 -11.66 8.46 -7.14
CA GLU A 255 -11.34 9.61 -7.99
C GLU A 255 -11.90 10.93 -7.45
N ALA A 256 -13.13 10.93 -6.92
CA ALA A 256 -13.76 12.10 -6.36
C ALA A 256 -14.85 11.76 -5.35
N VAL A 257 -15.09 12.68 -4.41
CA VAL A 257 -16.23 12.64 -3.48
C VAL A 257 -16.89 14.00 -3.49
N ASN A 258 -18.19 14.01 -3.77
CA ASN A 258 -19.03 15.20 -3.77
C ASN A 258 -20.25 14.96 -2.87
N CYS A 259 -20.78 16.02 -2.28
CA CYS A 259 -22.01 15.96 -1.52
C CYS A 259 -23.03 16.94 -2.07
N VAL A 260 -24.26 16.46 -2.22
CA VAL A 260 -25.43 17.28 -2.54
C VAL A 260 -26.35 17.28 -1.33
N ILE A 261 -26.63 18.46 -0.80
CA ILE A 261 -27.45 18.64 0.40
C ILE A 261 -28.78 19.23 -0.03
N ASP A 262 -29.86 18.54 0.28
CA ASP A 262 -31.24 19.01 0.16
C ASP A 262 -31.82 19.30 1.54
N VAL A 263 -33.04 19.86 1.59
CA VAL A 263 -33.72 20.25 2.84
C VAL A 263 -33.84 19.10 3.84
N SER A 264 -33.96 17.85 3.36
CA SER A 264 -34.20 16.66 4.19
C SER A 264 -33.19 15.53 3.96
N SER A 265 -32.23 15.69 3.06
CA SER A 265 -31.29 14.60 2.69
C SER A 265 -29.90 15.11 2.37
N CYS A 266 -28.91 14.24 2.60
CA CYS A 266 -27.54 14.42 2.15
C CYS A 266 -27.17 13.23 1.26
N THR A 267 -26.85 13.51 -0.01
CA THR A 267 -26.41 12.50 -0.96
C THR A 267 -24.92 12.62 -1.20
N ILE A 268 -24.15 11.59 -0.84
CA ILE A 268 -22.74 11.52 -1.15
C ILE A 268 -22.56 10.78 -2.47
N LYS A 269 -21.86 11.41 -3.41
CA LYS A 269 -21.49 10.83 -4.70
C LYS A 269 -19.99 10.52 -4.68
N VAL A 270 -19.65 9.26 -4.88
CA VAL A 270 -18.27 8.79 -5.01
C VAL A 270 -18.03 8.40 -6.45
N ASN A 271 -17.04 8.99 -7.08
CA ASN A 271 -16.57 8.55 -8.39
C ASN A 271 -15.33 7.66 -8.18
N GLY A 272 -15.34 6.50 -8.81
CA GLY A 272 -14.26 5.52 -8.71
C GLY A 272 -13.97 4.82 -10.03
N ARG A 273 -13.01 3.92 -10.01
CA ARG A 273 -12.65 3.03 -11.13
C ARG A 273 -12.60 1.60 -10.66
N GLY A 274 -12.90 0.68 -11.60
CA GLY A 274 -12.92 -0.75 -11.35
C GLY A 274 -14.23 -1.21 -10.71
N CYS A 275 -14.36 -2.52 -10.53
CA CYS A 275 -15.52 -3.19 -9.95
C CYS A 275 -15.07 -4.13 -8.82
N GLY A 276 -16.00 -4.54 -7.96
CA GLY A 276 -15.76 -5.42 -6.82
C GLY A 276 -16.25 -4.83 -5.51
N ARG A 277 -15.75 -5.34 -4.39
CA ARG A 277 -16.16 -4.89 -3.07
C ARG A 277 -15.61 -3.49 -2.78
N PHE A 278 -16.50 -2.52 -2.76
CA PHE A 278 -16.16 -1.14 -2.39
C PHE A 278 -16.52 -0.87 -0.94
N GLY A 279 -15.62 -0.23 -0.20
CA GLY A 279 -15.82 0.12 1.21
C GLY A 279 -15.73 1.60 1.48
N ALA A 280 -16.43 2.04 2.54
CA ALA A 280 -16.32 3.38 3.08
C ALA A 280 -16.56 3.38 4.60
N TYR A 281 -16.06 4.42 5.26
CA TYR A 281 -16.46 4.82 6.60
C TYR A 281 -17.65 5.77 6.51
N SER A 282 -18.65 5.55 7.34
CA SER A 282 -19.78 6.47 7.51
C SER A 282 -20.24 6.46 8.97
N SER A 283 -20.40 7.63 9.58
CA SER A 283 -20.91 7.76 10.96
C SER A 283 -22.38 7.36 11.09
N THR A 284 -23.11 7.35 9.97
CA THR A 284 -24.54 7.04 9.92
C THR A 284 -24.80 5.99 8.85
N LYS A 285 -25.68 5.04 9.12
CA LYS A 285 -26.10 4.04 8.14
C LYS A 285 -26.80 4.74 6.96
N PRO A 286 -26.36 4.52 5.71
CA PRO A 286 -27.07 5.02 4.54
C PRO A 286 -28.49 4.49 4.48
N ALA A 287 -29.40 5.32 4.01
CA ALA A 287 -30.80 4.89 3.75
C ALA A 287 -30.88 4.09 2.45
N LEU A 288 -30.05 4.43 1.47
CA LEU A 288 -30.06 3.88 0.12
C LEU A 288 -28.64 3.94 -0.46
N CYS A 289 -28.29 2.97 -1.29
CA CYS A 289 -27.09 2.98 -2.12
C CYS A 289 -27.44 2.74 -3.59
N ARG A 290 -26.72 3.39 -4.50
CA ARG A 290 -26.82 3.19 -5.93
C ARG A 290 -25.45 3.13 -6.57
N VAL A 291 -25.29 2.18 -7.51
CA VAL A 291 -24.14 2.11 -8.41
C VAL A 291 -24.67 2.29 -9.83
N ASP A 292 -24.09 3.23 -10.58
CA ASP A 292 -24.49 3.55 -11.94
C ASP A 292 -26.02 3.71 -12.14
N MET A 293 -26.66 4.37 -11.15
CA MET A 293 -28.11 4.66 -11.07
C MET A 293 -29.00 3.50 -10.65
N GLU A 294 -28.47 2.27 -10.53
CA GLU A 294 -29.20 1.11 -10.03
C GLU A 294 -29.05 0.97 -8.51
N GLU A 295 -30.13 0.56 -7.85
CA GLU A 295 -30.16 0.37 -6.42
C GLU A 295 -29.44 -0.95 -6.06
N GLU A 296 -28.49 -0.86 -5.12
CA GLU A 296 -27.64 -1.98 -4.72
C GLU A 296 -27.75 -2.26 -3.22
N GLU A 297 -27.71 -3.55 -2.88
CA GLU A 297 -27.63 -3.98 -1.51
C GLU A 297 -26.26 -3.64 -0.90
N PHE A 298 -26.25 -3.29 0.38
CA PHE A 298 -25.03 -2.99 1.11
C PHE A 298 -25.09 -3.55 2.53
N THR A 299 -23.92 -3.79 3.11
CA THR A 299 -23.76 -4.10 4.52
C THR A 299 -23.28 -2.86 5.28
N TYR A 300 -23.73 -2.72 6.53
CA TYR A 300 -23.28 -1.67 7.42
C TYR A 300 -23.14 -2.22 8.83
N SER A 301 -21.91 -2.25 9.36
CA SER A 301 -21.60 -2.62 10.73
C SER A 301 -20.38 -1.83 11.20
N ASP A 302 -20.37 -1.43 12.48
CA ASP A 302 -19.24 -0.74 13.10
C ASP A 302 -18.73 0.47 12.26
N GLN A 303 -19.69 1.26 11.74
CA GLN A 303 -19.43 2.42 10.88
C GLN A 303 -18.72 2.08 9.54
N LYS A 304 -18.52 0.81 9.24
CA LYS A 304 -18.04 0.31 7.97
C LYS A 304 -19.21 -0.04 7.06
N TRP A 305 -19.23 0.58 5.90
CA TRP A 305 -20.17 0.32 4.84
C TRP A 305 -19.48 -0.40 3.70
N ILE A 306 -20.08 -1.44 3.18
CA ILE A 306 -19.54 -2.24 2.07
C ILE A 306 -20.65 -2.54 1.09
N ILE A 307 -20.35 -2.33 -0.19
CA ILE A 307 -21.13 -2.75 -1.34
C ILE A 307 -20.32 -3.74 -2.19
N ASP A 308 -20.99 -4.73 -2.76
CA ASP A 308 -20.37 -5.69 -3.68
C ASP A 308 -20.95 -5.45 -5.08
N SER A 309 -20.33 -4.55 -5.83
CA SER A 309 -20.73 -4.23 -7.19
C SER A 309 -20.02 -5.14 -8.17
N GLN A 310 -20.80 -5.91 -8.91
CA GLN A 310 -20.30 -6.81 -9.97
C GLN A 310 -20.27 -6.18 -11.36
N THR A 311 -20.67 -4.91 -11.48
CA THR A 311 -20.72 -4.16 -12.75
C THR A 311 -19.61 -3.15 -12.87
#